data_cdec206a938bbb8f8f3081bed5ac89fb
#
_entry.id   cdec206a938bbb8f8f3081bed5ac89fb
#
_cell.length_a   1.000
_cell.length_b   1.000
_cell.length_c   1.000
_cell.angle_alpha   90.00
_cell.angle_beta   90.00
_cell.angle_gamma   90.00
#
_symmetry.space_group_name_H-M   'P 1'
#
loop_
_entity.id
_entity.type
_entity.pdbx_description
1 polymer ?
#
loop_
_entity_poly.entity_id
_entity_poly.type
_entity_poly.pdbx_seq_one_letter_code
_entity_poly.pdbx_strand_id
1 'polypeptide(L)'
;MITGLTTKKIDSIEFGLLSPEDIRKMSIAQIVVADTYDEDGYPIDSGIMDPKLGVIDPGQRCKTCGNRVGNCPGHFGHIELARPIMHEGYAKVIHKVLRAICRDCNRILLSDEEIEHYQKLFKKYPEIGQKTANLSNEILKRAAKSKTCPHCEEPQLKLKLEKPTSIYEVGESGSVRLTPIDVRARLENIIDDDYRLLGINPIAARLEWAILTVLSVPPVTVRPSITLESGVRSEDDLSHKLIDIIRINQRLRENLDAGAPQLIVEDLWELLQYHCTTYFDNGVSGIPPARHRSGRALRTLAQRLKGKEGRFRSNLSGKRVDFSARTVISPDPNLSMNEVGVPEQIAKILTIPQRITEWNIEELKDLVIRGPDRHPGCNYLIRTDGRRVDLRFVKDRSIIADTIEPGFIVERHLANGDIVLFNRQPSLHRMSIMAHEVRVMPYRTFRLSLYVCPPYNADFDGDEMNLHVPQSEESRS
;
A
#
# COMPACT_ATOMS: atom_id res chain seq x y z
N MET A 1 11.08 21.98 34.39
CA MET A 1 12.20 21.76 33.49
C MET A 1 11.71 20.82 32.38
N ILE A 2 11.40 21.33 31.20
CA ILE A 2 11.05 20.54 30.03
C ILE A 2 12.39 20.04 29.49
N THR A 3 12.72 18.78 29.76
CA THR A 3 13.86 18.12 29.15
C THR A 3 13.59 18.09 27.64
N GLY A 4 14.41 18.87 26.92
CA GLY A 4 14.30 18.98 25.45
C GLY A 4 14.39 17.60 24.79
N LEU A 5 13.25 17.14 24.28
CA LEU A 5 13.22 16.06 23.31
C LEU A 5 13.96 16.55 22.06
N THR A 6 15.22 16.18 21.95
CA THR A 6 15.95 16.34 20.70
C THR A 6 15.20 15.51 19.65
N THR A 7 14.56 16.18 18.71
CA THR A 7 13.92 15.53 17.57
C THR A 7 14.97 14.73 16.80
N LYS A 8 14.84 13.39 16.81
CA LYS A 8 15.70 12.52 16.01
C LYS A 8 15.33 12.68 14.54
N LYS A 9 16.32 12.91 13.70
CA LYS A 9 16.15 12.93 12.24
C LYS A 9 16.39 11.51 11.71
N ILE A 10 15.50 11.04 10.81
CA ILE A 10 15.71 9.75 10.09
C ILE A 10 16.87 9.97 9.13
N ASP A 11 17.91 9.14 9.23
CA ASP A 11 19.09 9.16 8.36
C ASP A 11 18.90 8.19 7.19
N SER A 12 18.54 6.95 7.49
CA SER A 12 18.36 5.90 6.48
C SER A 12 17.20 4.97 6.84
N ILE A 13 16.68 4.26 5.84
CA ILE A 13 15.66 3.23 5.98
C ILE A 13 16.23 1.94 5.38
N GLU A 14 16.31 0.89 6.19
CA GLU A 14 16.71 -0.44 5.76
C GLU A 14 15.48 -1.37 5.72
N PHE A 15 15.29 -2.07 4.59
CA PHE A 15 14.25 -3.08 4.46
C PHE A 15 14.75 -4.41 5.02
N GLY A 16 13.98 -4.99 5.94
CA GLY A 16 14.28 -6.27 6.57
C GLY A 16 13.10 -7.23 6.54
N LEU A 17 13.28 -8.37 7.20
CA LEU A 17 12.21 -9.33 7.49
C LEU A 17 11.84 -9.21 8.97
N LEU A 18 10.55 -9.30 9.27
CA LEU A 18 10.10 -9.37 10.64
C LEU A 18 10.33 -10.77 11.21
N SER A 19 10.93 -10.83 12.39
CA SER A 19 11.04 -12.10 13.12
C SER A 19 9.66 -12.53 13.63
N PRO A 20 9.43 -13.83 13.91
CA PRO A 20 8.20 -14.29 14.55
C PRO A 20 7.92 -13.59 15.88
N GLU A 21 8.98 -13.25 16.63
CA GLU A 21 8.86 -12.50 17.89
C GLU A 21 8.42 -11.05 17.67
N ASP A 22 8.95 -10.39 16.65
CA ASP A 22 8.55 -9.01 16.31
C ASP A 22 7.09 -8.97 15.86
N ILE A 23 6.65 -9.96 15.07
CA ILE A 23 5.24 -10.07 14.67
C ILE A 23 4.35 -10.23 15.91
N ARG A 24 4.72 -11.07 16.87
CA ARG A 24 3.96 -11.23 18.13
C ARG A 24 3.96 -9.97 18.97
N LYS A 25 5.08 -9.26 19.08
CA LYS A 25 5.20 -7.98 19.81
C LYS A 25 4.36 -6.87 19.17
N MET A 26 4.32 -6.81 17.85
CA MET A 26 3.53 -5.83 17.10
C MET A 26 2.03 -6.15 17.15
N SER A 27 1.67 -7.40 17.33
CA SER A 27 0.30 -7.89 17.29
C SER A 27 -0.44 -7.60 18.60
N ILE A 28 -1.66 -7.10 18.48
CA ILE A 28 -2.56 -6.84 19.62
C ILE A 28 -3.42 -8.05 19.95
N ALA A 29 -3.72 -8.91 18.95
CA ALA A 29 -4.62 -10.05 19.12
C ALA A 29 -4.15 -11.24 18.29
N GLN A 30 -4.25 -12.43 18.88
CA GLN A 30 -4.15 -13.69 18.16
C GLN A 30 -5.52 -14.01 17.55
N ILE A 31 -5.52 -14.32 16.26
CA ILE A 31 -6.73 -14.65 15.51
C ILE A 31 -6.84 -16.15 15.40
N VAL A 32 -7.93 -16.69 15.94
CA VAL A 32 -8.19 -18.13 15.99
C VAL A 32 -9.49 -18.50 15.30
N VAL A 33 -10.50 -17.63 15.36
CA VAL A 33 -11.85 -17.87 14.84
C VAL A 33 -11.95 -17.44 13.40
N ALA A 34 -12.50 -18.30 12.53
CA ALA A 34 -12.68 -18.03 11.11
C ALA A 34 -13.92 -17.17 10.82
N ASP A 35 -14.88 -17.15 11.73
CA ASP A 35 -16.13 -16.40 11.55
C ASP A 35 -15.89 -14.91 11.81
N THR A 36 -16.61 -14.08 11.08
CA THR A 36 -16.40 -12.63 11.05
C THR A 36 -17.35 -11.89 11.97
N TYR A 37 -18.63 -12.26 11.94
CA TYR A 37 -19.72 -11.62 12.71
C TYR A 37 -20.61 -12.67 13.35
N ASP A 38 -21.20 -12.32 14.47
CA ASP A 38 -22.24 -13.11 15.12
C ASP A 38 -23.62 -12.95 14.42
N GLU A 39 -24.64 -13.61 14.99
CA GLU A 39 -26.02 -13.56 14.44
C GLU A 39 -26.61 -12.16 14.51
N ASP A 40 -26.18 -11.33 15.45
CA ASP A 40 -26.63 -9.95 15.64
C ASP A 40 -25.84 -8.96 14.77
N GLY A 41 -24.83 -9.45 14.01
CA GLY A 41 -23.99 -8.64 13.14
C GLY A 41 -22.84 -7.91 13.84
N TYR A 42 -22.52 -8.27 15.08
CA TYR A 42 -21.35 -7.75 15.79
C TYR A 42 -20.10 -8.57 15.48
N PRO A 43 -18.93 -7.91 15.38
CA PRO A 43 -17.66 -8.61 15.11
C PRO A 43 -17.27 -9.49 16.32
N ILE A 44 -16.85 -10.73 16.00
CA ILE A 44 -16.47 -11.75 16.99
C ILE A 44 -15.07 -11.45 17.54
N ASP A 45 -14.91 -11.55 18.87
CA ASP A 45 -13.60 -11.41 19.53
C ASP A 45 -12.68 -12.57 19.09
N SER A 46 -11.39 -12.30 18.90
CA SER A 46 -10.38 -13.21 18.32
C SER A 46 -10.72 -13.72 16.92
N GLY A 47 -11.71 -13.13 16.26
CA GLY A 47 -12.05 -13.35 14.86
C GLY A 47 -11.31 -12.39 13.92
N ILE A 48 -11.49 -12.59 12.63
CA ILE A 48 -10.83 -11.77 11.59
C ILE A 48 -11.21 -10.30 11.67
N MET A 49 -12.43 -9.98 12.14
CA MET A 49 -12.95 -8.63 12.26
C MET A 49 -12.91 -8.10 13.71
N ASP A 50 -12.07 -8.68 14.58
CA ASP A 50 -11.94 -8.29 16.00
C ASP A 50 -11.81 -6.75 16.14
N PRO A 51 -12.64 -6.09 16.98
CA PRO A 51 -12.59 -4.65 17.24
C PRO A 51 -11.25 -4.15 17.81
N LYS A 52 -10.39 -5.05 18.29
CA LYS A 52 -9.01 -4.73 18.70
C LYS A 52 -8.12 -4.38 17.49
N LEU A 53 -8.41 -4.93 16.31
CA LEU A 53 -7.66 -4.65 15.08
C LEU A 53 -8.00 -3.31 14.43
N GLY A 54 -9.02 -2.64 14.91
CA GLY A 54 -9.51 -1.36 14.38
C GLY A 54 -11.02 -1.35 14.20
N VAL A 55 -11.55 -0.20 13.79
CA VAL A 55 -12.99 0.00 13.57
C VAL A 55 -13.25 0.61 12.21
N ILE A 56 -14.32 0.13 11.57
CA ILE A 56 -14.79 0.59 10.26
C ILE A 56 -16.23 1.13 10.31
N ASP A 57 -17.05 0.65 11.24
CA ASP A 57 -18.45 1.07 11.36
C ASP A 57 -18.56 2.40 12.11
N PRO A 58 -19.37 3.36 11.62
CA PRO A 58 -19.64 4.61 12.33
C PRO A 58 -20.24 4.36 13.71
N GLY A 59 -19.76 5.10 14.72
CA GLY A 59 -20.26 4.98 16.11
C GLY A 59 -19.49 4.01 16.98
N GLN A 60 -18.78 3.05 16.43
CA GLN A 60 -17.91 2.14 17.19
C GLN A 60 -16.58 2.80 17.59
N ARG A 61 -15.99 2.27 18.67
CA ARG A 61 -14.65 2.66 19.12
C ARG A 61 -13.71 1.46 19.11
N CYS A 62 -12.48 1.69 18.71
CA CYS A 62 -11.44 0.67 18.76
C CYS A 62 -11.18 0.25 20.21
N LYS A 63 -11.22 -1.07 20.49
CA LYS A 63 -10.94 -1.60 21.84
C LYS A 63 -9.48 -1.38 22.27
N THR A 64 -8.57 -1.12 21.36
CA THR A 64 -7.14 -0.92 21.64
C THR A 64 -6.77 0.53 21.91
N CYS A 65 -7.16 1.47 21.03
CA CYS A 65 -6.77 2.88 21.14
C CYS A 65 -7.92 3.81 21.55
N GLY A 66 -9.16 3.32 21.67
CA GLY A 66 -10.35 4.12 22.02
C GLY A 66 -10.83 5.09 20.92
N ASN A 67 -10.09 5.22 19.82
CA ASN A 67 -10.41 6.13 18.75
C ASN A 67 -11.58 5.63 17.88
N ARG A 68 -12.25 6.59 17.22
CA ARG A 68 -13.34 6.32 16.28
C ARG A 68 -12.80 6.08 14.86
N VAL A 69 -13.68 5.69 13.96
CA VAL A 69 -13.43 5.61 12.52
C VAL A 69 -12.80 6.91 11.99
N GLY A 70 -11.80 6.79 11.15
CA GLY A 70 -11.02 7.91 10.61
C GLY A 70 -9.83 8.36 11.46
N ASN A 71 -9.88 8.16 12.80
CA ASN A 71 -8.78 8.51 13.69
C ASN A 71 -8.00 7.29 14.22
N CYS A 72 -8.57 6.08 14.09
CA CYS A 72 -7.88 4.85 14.44
C CYS A 72 -6.89 4.46 13.33
N PRO A 73 -5.59 4.33 13.61
CA PRO A 73 -4.58 3.95 12.61
C PRO A 73 -4.72 2.48 12.17
N GLY A 74 -5.48 1.68 12.91
CA GLY A 74 -5.52 0.23 12.77
C GLY A 74 -4.37 -0.46 13.50
N HIS A 75 -4.60 -1.71 13.91
CA HIS A 75 -3.66 -2.51 14.70
C HIS A 75 -3.51 -3.89 14.07
N PHE A 76 -2.29 -4.42 14.07
CA PHE A 76 -2.01 -5.75 13.54
C PHE A 76 -2.47 -6.85 14.50
N GLY A 77 -2.91 -7.95 13.92
CA GLY A 77 -3.08 -9.23 14.58
C GLY A 77 -2.08 -10.26 14.07
N HIS A 78 -2.14 -11.49 14.57
CA HIS A 78 -1.35 -12.61 14.06
C HIS A 78 -2.13 -13.92 14.09
N ILE A 79 -1.69 -14.86 13.25
CA ILE A 79 -2.15 -16.26 13.23
C ILE A 79 -0.93 -17.15 13.49
N GLU A 80 -0.99 -18.01 14.50
CA GLU A 80 0.00 -19.06 14.73
C GLU A 80 -0.25 -20.22 13.77
N LEU A 81 0.71 -20.54 12.93
CA LEU A 81 0.60 -21.62 11.98
C LEU A 81 0.93 -22.97 12.64
N ALA A 82 0.12 -23.98 12.40
CA ALA A 82 0.32 -25.35 12.95
C ALA A 82 1.60 -26.00 12.42
N ARG A 83 2.00 -25.66 11.19
CA ARG A 83 3.25 -26.07 10.55
C ARG A 83 3.90 -24.91 9.84
N PRO A 84 5.23 -24.80 9.80
CA PRO A 84 5.93 -23.76 9.07
C PRO A 84 5.64 -23.82 7.56
N ILE A 85 5.57 -22.67 6.92
CA ILE A 85 5.38 -22.54 5.48
C ILE A 85 6.48 -21.67 4.87
N MET A 86 6.82 -21.91 3.61
CA MET A 86 7.80 -21.10 2.88
C MET A 86 7.13 -19.90 2.23
N HIS A 87 7.69 -18.71 2.42
CA HIS A 87 7.23 -17.51 1.72
C HIS A 87 7.68 -17.56 0.25
N GLU A 88 6.73 -17.49 -0.69
CA GLU A 88 7.00 -17.69 -2.13
C GLU A 88 7.96 -16.64 -2.71
N GLY A 89 7.91 -15.40 -2.22
CA GLY A 89 8.80 -14.32 -2.67
C GLY A 89 10.27 -14.59 -2.41
N TYR A 90 10.57 -15.37 -1.39
CA TYR A 90 11.95 -15.71 -1.00
C TYR A 90 12.39 -17.10 -1.44
N ALA A 91 11.53 -17.94 -1.99
CA ALA A 91 11.84 -19.31 -2.39
C ALA A 91 13.07 -19.42 -3.32
N LYS A 92 13.22 -18.47 -4.27
CA LYS A 92 14.39 -18.42 -5.16
C LYS A 92 15.68 -18.03 -4.42
N VAL A 93 15.61 -17.13 -3.45
CA VAL A 93 16.76 -16.70 -2.65
C VAL A 93 17.18 -17.85 -1.75
N ILE A 94 16.24 -18.46 -1.04
CA ILE A 94 16.46 -19.65 -0.20
C ILE A 94 17.11 -20.77 -1.02
N HIS A 95 16.57 -21.09 -2.18
CA HIS A 95 17.17 -22.12 -3.06
C HIS A 95 18.62 -21.77 -3.46
N LYS A 96 18.93 -20.51 -3.77
CA LYS A 96 20.32 -20.09 -4.10
C LYS A 96 21.25 -20.27 -2.90
N VAL A 97 20.79 -19.89 -1.70
CA VAL A 97 21.55 -20.00 -0.47
C VAL A 97 21.77 -21.47 -0.08
N LEU A 98 20.74 -22.30 -0.09
CA LEU A 98 20.84 -23.73 0.16
C LEU A 98 21.84 -24.44 -0.76
N ARG A 99 22.02 -23.96 -2.01
CA ARG A 99 23.05 -24.47 -2.92
C ARG A 99 24.46 -24.02 -2.60
N ALA A 100 24.60 -22.98 -1.80
CA ALA A 100 25.88 -22.37 -1.44
C ALA A 100 26.35 -22.79 -0.04
N ILE A 101 25.50 -23.46 0.76
CA ILE A 101 25.81 -23.96 2.10
C ILE A 101 25.84 -25.49 2.10
N CYS A 102 26.60 -26.05 3.04
CA CYS A 102 26.67 -27.49 3.23
C CYS A 102 25.35 -28.03 3.82
N ARG A 103 24.97 -29.23 3.38
CA ARG A 103 23.75 -29.92 3.88
C ARG A 103 23.84 -30.40 5.32
N ASP A 104 25.06 -30.61 5.83
CA ASP A 104 25.34 -31.17 7.16
C ASP A 104 25.83 -30.06 8.12
N CYS A 105 27.01 -29.48 7.88
CA CYS A 105 27.59 -28.48 8.79
C CYS A 105 27.04 -27.05 8.61
N ASN A 106 26.20 -26.77 7.60
CA ASN A 106 25.57 -25.48 7.27
C ASN A 106 26.56 -24.30 7.03
N ARG A 107 27.87 -24.57 6.90
CA ARG A 107 28.88 -23.59 6.52
C ARG A 107 28.81 -23.33 5.01
N ILE A 108 29.27 -22.14 4.61
CA ILE A 108 29.37 -21.81 3.18
C ILE A 108 30.38 -22.72 2.48
N LEU A 109 30.11 -23.16 1.25
CA LEU A 109 30.92 -24.11 0.46
C LEU A 109 32.14 -23.40 -0.20
N LEU A 110 32.93 -22.69 0.61
CA LEU A 110 34.17 -22.01 0.23
C LEU A 110 35.29 -22.47 1.17
N SER A 111 36.54 -22.47 0.68
CA SER A 111 37.70 -22.68 1.55
C SER A 111 37.92 -21.49 2.49
N ASP A 112 38.63 -21.72 3.61
CA ASP A 112 38.92 -20.65 4.59
C ASP A 112 39.72 -19.50 3.95
N GLU A 113 40.61 -19.79 3.01
CA GLU A 113 41.36 -18.79 2.24
C GLU A 113 40.44 -17.91 1.37
N GLU A 114 39.47 -18.54 0.70
CA GLU A 114 38.44 -17.82 -0.10
C GLU A 114 37.54 -16.97 0.79
N ILE A 115 37.14 -17.47 1.96
CA ILE A 115 36.34 -16.74 2.95
C ILE A 115 37.08 -15.47 3.41
N GLU A 116 38.35 -15.62 3.82
CA GLU A 116 39.16 -14.46 4.23
C GLU A 116 39.34 -13.44 3.09
N HIS A 117 39.58 -13.93 1.87
CA HIS A 117 39.70 -13.04 0.69
C HIS A 117 38.44 -12.21 0.50
N TYR A 118 37.27 -12.83 0.49
CA TYR A 118 35.99 -12.13 0.31
C TYR A 118 35.66 -11.22 1.50
N GLN A 119 35.96 -11.60 2.73
CA GLN A 119 35.80 -10.72 3.90
C GLN A 119 36.66 -9.44 3.78
N LYS A 120 37.90 -9.55 3.30
CA LYS A 120 38.77 -8.38 3.02
C LYS A 120 38.19 -7.48 1.94
N LEU A 121 37.54 -8.06 0.91
CA LEU A 121 36.84 -7.30 -0.13
C LEU A 121 35.61 -6.58 0.42
N PHE A 122 34.79 -7.21 1.27
CA PHE A 122 33.61 -6.58 1.91
C PHE A 122 34.02 -5.40 2.81
N LYS A 123 35.15 -5.50 3.54
CA LYS A 123 35.68 -4.40 4.35
C LYS A 123 36.04 -3.15 3.53
N LYS A 124 36.34 -3.30 2.22
CA LYS A 124 36.59 -2.17 1.31
C LYS A 124 35.30 -1.48 0.85
N TYR A 125 34.14 -2.13 0.99
CA TYR A 125 32.83 -1.63 0.59
C TYR A 125 31.86 -1.73 1.77
N PRO A 126 31.97 -0.83 2.78
CA PRO A 126 31.18 -0.92 4.01
C PRO A 126 29.68 -0.70 3.80
N GLU A 127 29.29 0.00 2.72
CA GLU A 127 27.90 0.26 2.41
C GLU A 127 27.27 -0.85 1.55
N ILE A 128 26.03 -1.22 1.89
CA ILE A 128 25.22 -2.14 1.08
C ILE A 128 24.84 -1.40 -0.20
N GLY A 129 25.37 -1.86 -1.32
CA GLY A 129 25.14 -1.25 -2.63
C GLY A 129 25.30 -2.24 -3.77
N GLN A 130 25.23 -1.75 -5.00
CA GLN A 130 25.33 -2.57 -6.21
C GLN A 130 26.62 -3.40 -6.28
N LYS A 131 27.74 -2.88 -5.76
CA LYS A 131 29.03 -3.58 -5.72
C LYS A 131 29.02 -4.77 -4.76
N THR A 132 28.47 -4.58 -3.56
CA THR A 132 28.31 -5.66 -2.56
C THR A 132 27.34 -6.73 -3.04
N ALA A 133 26.23 -6.36 -3.69
CA ALA A 133 25.29 -7.30 -4.28
C ALA A 133 25.92 -8.14 -5.41
N ASN A 134 26.76 -7.55 -6.24
CA ASN A 134 27.49 -8.26 -7.29
C ASN A 134 28.50 -9.26 -6.70
N LEU A 135 29.22 -8.85 -5.67
CA LEU A 135 30.18 -9.71 -4.95
C LEU A 135 29.45 -10.90 -4.29
N SER A 136 28.34 -10.68 -3.61
CA SER A 136 27.54 -11.77 -3.04
C SER A 136 26.99 -12.73 -4.08
N ASN A 137 26.56 -12.22 -5.23
CA ASN A 137 26.14 -13.09 -6.34
C ASN A 137 27.28 -13.92 -6.94
N GLU A 138 28.51 -13.40 -6.95
CA GLU A 138 29.72 -14.13 -7.36
C GLU A 138 30.02 -15.25 -6.38
N ILE A 139 30.01 -14.96 -5.07
CA ILE A 139 30.20 -15.91 -3.97
C ILE A 139 29.19 -17.06 -4.08
N LEU A 140 27.90 -16.73 -4.21
CA LEU A 140 26.83 -17.74 -4.36
C LEU A 140 27.05 -18.64 -5.57
N LYS A 141 27.49 -18.09 -6.69
CA LYS A 141 27.79 -18.86 -7.91
C LYS A 141 29.05 -19.74 -7.74
N ARG A 142 30.04 -19.27 -7.01
CA ARG A 142 31.27 -20.01 -6.74
C ARG A 142 31.00 -21.17 -5.79
N ALA A 143 30.40 -20.90 -4.65
CA ALA A 143 30.03 -21.89 -3.64
C ALA A 143 29.13 -23.01 -4.21
N ALA A 144 28.13 -22.66 -5.03
CA ALA A 144 27.21 -23.62 -5.66
C ALA A 144 27.87 -24.57 -6.67
N LYS A 145 29.14 -24.40 -7.03
CA LYS A 145 29.90 -25.32 -7.91
C LYS A 145 30.61 -26.43 -7.14
N SER A 146 30.79 -26.28 -5.84
CA SER A 146 31.49 -27.27 -5.00
C SER A 146 30.66 -28.55 -4.89
N LYS A 147 31.29 -29.70 -5.12
CA LYS A 147 30.67 -31.02 -5.05
C LYS A 147 30.81 -31.63 -3.66
N THR A 148 31.83 -31.23 -2.92
CA THR A 148 32.14 -31.69 -1.56
C THR A 148 32.33 -30.48 -0.67
N CYS A 149 31.98 -30.59 0.60
CA CYS A 149 32.19 -29.52 1.56
C CYS A 149 33.67 -29.41 1.92
N PRO A 150 34.29 -28.18 1.87
CA PRO A 150 35.68 -28.04 2.29
C PRO A 150 35.91 -28.19 3.79
N HIS A 151 34.85 -28.11 4.62
CA HIS A 151 34.93 -28.10 6.08
C HIS A 151 34.67 -29.51 6.70
N CYS A 152 33.69 -30.27 6.16
CA CYS A 152 33.30 -31.58 6.69
C CYS A 152 33.39 -32.71 5.67
N GLU A 153 33.90 -32.43 4.44
CA GLU A 153 34.11 -33.40 3.35
C GLU A 153 32.83 -34.11 2.85
N GLU A 154 31.64 -33.71 3.36
CA GLU A 154 30.35 -34.32 2.98
C GLU A 154 29.99 -33.96 1.51
N PRO A 155 29.59 -34.99 0.71
CA PRO A 155 29.18 -34.76 -0.68
C PRO A 155 27.86 -33.98 -0.77
N GLN A 156 27.81 -32.98 -1.65
CA GLN A 156 26.66 -32.13 -1.83
C GLN A 156 25.73 -32.65 -2.91
N LEU A 157 24.44 -32.75 -2.59
CA LEU A 157 23.39 -33.16 -3.51
C LEU A 157 22.90 -31.99 -4.38
N LYS A 158 22.42 -32.31 -5.57
CA LYS A 158 21.87 -31.31 -6.47
C LYS A 158 20.47 -30.90 -5.99
N LEU A 159 20.26 -29.60 -5.76
CA LEU A 159 18.96 -29.04 -5.40
C LEU A 159 18.19 -28.57 -6.63
N LYS A 160 16.91 -28.94 -6.70
CA LYS A 160 15.95 -28.51 -7.72
C LYS A 160 14.81 -27.75 -7.06
N LEU A 161 14.53 -26.53 -7.54
CA LEU A 161 13.35 -25.77 -7.14
C LEU A 161 12.21 -26.04 -8.13
N GLU A 162 11.13 -26.60 -7.63
CA GLU A 162 9.85 -26.70 -8.33
C GLU A 162 8.95 -25.59 -7.82
N LYS A 163 8.56 -24.74 -8.76
CA LYS A 163 7.76 -23.55 -8.44
C LYS A 163 6.38 -23.93 -7.92
N PRO A 164 5.82 -23.21 -6.92
CA PRO A 164 6.37 -21.95 -6.38
C PRO A 164 7.38 -22.13 -5.25
N THR A 165 7.27 -23.17 -4.39
CA THR A 165 7.98 -23.23 -3.11
C THR A 165 8.59 -24.61 -2.78
N SER A 166 8.43 -25.61 -3.65
CA SER A 166 8.92 -26.97 -3.36
C SER A 166 10.40 -27.13 -3.76
N ILE A 167 11.23 -27.57 -2.82
CA ILE A 167 12.66 -27.83 -3.04
C ILE A 167 12.92 -29.34 -2.91
N TYR A 168 13.63 -29.90 -3.87
CA TYR A 168 13.98 -31.33 -3.90
C TYR A 168 15.49 -31.49 -3.89
N GLU A 169 15.98 -32.46 -3.11
CA GLU A 169 17.32 -33.00 -3.21
C GLU A 169 17.33 -34.17 -4.19
N VAL A 170 18.16 -34.08 -5.21
CA VAL A 170 18.29 -35.11 -6.24
C VAL A 170 19.57 -35.91 -5.96
N GLY A 171 19.39 -37.13 -5.50
CA GLY A 171 20.45 -38.11 -5.27
C GLY A 171 20.40 -39.25 -6.28
N GLU A 172 21.33 -40.20 -6.21
CA GLU A 172 21.39 -41.40 -7.06
C GLU A 172 20.19 -42.34 -6.86
N SER A 173 19.61 -42.35 -5.66
CA SER A 173 18.45 -43.18 -5.28
C SER A 173 17.10 -42.54 -5.54
N GLY A 174 17.06 -41.32 -6.08
CA GLY A 174 15.81 -40.57 -6.34
C GLY A 174 15.85 -39.12 -5.88
N SER A 175 14.68 -38.47 -5.92
CA SER A 175 14.50 -37.10 -5.44
C SER A 175 13.70 -37.08 -4.14
N VAL A 176 14.25 -36.46 -3.11
CA VAL A 176 13.61 -36.32 -1.78
C VAL A 176 13.18 -34.86 -1.64
N ARG A 177 11.92 -34.63 -1.26
CA ARG A 177 11.39 -33.29 -0.97
C ARG A 177 11.88 -32.80 0.39
N LEU A 178 12.49 -31.62 0.41
CA LEU A 178 12.82 -30.94 1.66
C LEU A 178 11.57 -30.28 2.22
N THR A 179 11.27 -30.60 3.48
CA THR A 179 10.15 -29.94 4.17
C THR A 179 10.55 -28.52 4.57
N PRO A 180 9.58 -27.58 4.75
CA PRO A 180 9.89 -26.26 5.28
C PRO A 180 10.56 -26.29 6.65
N ILE A 181 10.34 -27.34 7.46
CA ILE A 181 11.01 -27.56 8.76
C ILE A 181 12.52 -27.80 8.54
N ASP A 182 12.87 -28.71 7.62
CA ASP A 182 14.26 -29.03 7.32
C ASP A 182 15.00 -27.82 6.75
N VAL A 183 14.33 -27.10 5.84
CA VAL A 183 14.88 -25.86 5.27
C VAL A 183 15.14 -24.83 6.36
N ARG A 184 14.19 -24.64 7.28
CA ARG A 184 14.33 -23.72 8.40
C ARG A 184 15.49 -24.10 9.31
N ALA A 185 15.58 -25.35 9.71
CA ALA A 185 16.67 -25.85 10.56
C ALA A 185 18.06 -25.58 9.94
N ARG A 186 18.21 -25.81 8.62
CA ARG A 186 19.46 -25.50 7.92
C ARG A 186 19.77 -24.00 7.90
N LEU A 187 18.76 -23.15 7.72
CA LEU A 187 18.95 -21.69 7.69
C LEU A 187 19.25 -21.11 9.07
N GLU A 188 18.66 -21.65 10.14
CA GLU A 188 18.90 -21.23 11.53
C GLU A 188 20.36 -21.50 11.97
N ASN A 189 20.98 -22.57 11.45
CA ASN A 189 22.33 -22.99 11.78
C ASN A 189 23.43 -22.23 10.98
N ILE A 190 23.08 -21.32 10.08
CA ILE A 190 24.06 -20.50 9.36
C ILE A 190 24.71 -19.51 10.33
N ILE A 191 26.03 -19.44 10.34
CA ILE A 191 26.80 -18.51 11.19
C ILE A 191 26.66 -17.08 10.67
N ASP A 192 26.60 -16.09 11.57
CA ASP A 192 26.39 -14.68 11.22
C ASP A 192 27.48 -14.10 10.27
N ASP A 193 28.70 -14.61 10.35
CA ASP A 193 29.78 -14.21 9.43
C ASP A 193 29.51 -14.68 8.00
N ASP A 194 28.94 -15.88 7.83
CA ASP A 194 28.55 -16.43 6.54
C ASP A 194 27.35 -15.66 5.95
N TYR A 195 26.40 -15.14 6.78
CA TYR A 195 25.32 -14.27 6.34
C TYR A 195 25.78 -13.02 5.62
N ARG A 196 26.87 -12.39 6.12
CA ARG A 196 27.46 -11.20 5.47
C ARG A 196 28.01 -11.51 4.09
N LEU A 197 28.64 -12.67 3.91
CA LEU A 197 29.13 -13.13 2.60
C LEU A 197 27.99 -13.42 1.62
N LEU A 198 26.85 -13.88 2.13
CA LEU A 198 25.63 -14.08 1.34
C LEU A 198 24.96 -12.75 0.94
N GLY A 199 25.44 -11.60 1.45
CA GLY A 199 24.89 -10.28 1.16
C GLY A 199 23.64 -9.93 1.94
N ILE A 200 23.47 -10.56 3.10
CA ILE A 200 22.30 -10.38 3.97
C ILE A 200 22.81 -9.84 5.32
N ASN A 201 22.15 -8.80 5.81
CA ASN A 201 22.40 -8.27 7.15
C ASN A 201 21.63 -9.15 8.16
N PRO A 202 22.32 -9.93 9.03
CA PRO A 202 21.67 -10.82 9.98
C PRO A 202 20.83 -10.09 11.05
N ILE A 203 21.07 -8.80 11.26
CA ILE A 203 20.30 -7.99 12.20
C ILE A 203 18.94 -7.58 11.59
N ALA A 204 18.94 -7.21 10.30
CA ALA A 204 17.75 -6.72 9.61
C ALA A 204 16.92 -7.85 8.99
N ALA A 205 17.57 -8.94 8.55
CA ALA A 205 16.87 -10.01 7.83
C ALA A 205 17.61 -11.35 7.97
N ARG A 206 17.10 -12.25 8.78
CA ARG A 206 17.55 -13.65 8.77
C ARG A 206 16.65 -14.46 7.83
N LEU A 207 17.26 -15.37 7.07
CA LEU A 207 16.52 -16.17 6.07
C LEU A 207 15.53 -17.16 6.66
N GLU A 208 15.78 -17.67 7.86
CA GLU A 208 14.84 -18.52 8.58
C GLU A 208 13.51 -17.82 8.86
N TRP A 209 13.48 -16.47 8.91
CA TRP A 209 12.24 -15.71 9.08
C TRP A 209 11.36 -15.73 7.83
N ALA A 210 11.92 -16.05 6.66
CA ALA A 210 11.15 -16.28 5.45
C ALA A 210 10.45 -17.66 5.44
N ILE A 211 10.75 -18.54 6.40
CA ILE A 211 9.96 -19.72 6.71
C ILE A 211 9.01 -19.34 7.85
N LEU A 212 7.78 -19.01 7.46
CA LEU A 212 6.80 -18.43 8.36
C LEU A 212 6.26 -19.46 9.35
N THR A 213 6.34 -19.16 10.62
CA THR A 213 5.65 -19.85 11.72
C THR A 213 4.48 -19.04 12.24
N VAL A 214 4.54 -17.73 12.06
CA VAL A 214 3.52 -16.76 12.43
C VAL A 214 3.17 -15.92 11.21
N LEU A 215 1.89 -15.79 10.93
CA LEU A 215 1.39 -14.93 9.85
C LEU A 215 0.84 -13.63 10.44
N SER A 216 1.33 -12.48 9.99
CA SER A 216 0.77 -11.20 10.38
C SER A 216 -0.58 -10.95 9.70
N VAL A 217 -1.55 -10.48 10.46
CA VAL A 217 -2.89 -10.12 9.99
C VAL A 217 -3.01 -8.60 9.93
N PRO A 218 -3.26 -8.02 8.75
CA PRO A 218 -3.38 -6.58 8.61
C PRO A 218 -4.62 -6.03 9.34
N PRO A 219 -4.59 -4.76 9.74
CA PRO A 219 -5.72 -4.10 10.38
C PRO A 219 -7.03 -4.19 9.58
N VAL A 220 -8.16 -4.11 10.27
CA VAL A 220 -9.49 -4.10 9.64
C VAL A 220 -9.64 -2.92 8.65
N THR A 221 -9.00 -1.78 8.94
CA THR A 221 -9.01 -0.59 8.07
C THR A 221 -8.38 -0.83 6.69
N VAL A 222 -7.48 -1.80 6.55
CA VAL A 222 -6.85 -2.18 5.26
C VAL A 222 -7.76 -3.08 4.41
N ARG A 223 -8.70 -3.79 5.07
CA ARG A 223 -9.63 -4.77 4.46
C ARG A 223 -11.06 -4.56 4.96
N PRO A 224 -11.63 -3.36 4.73
CA PRO A 224 -12.96 -3.02 5.25
C PRO A 224 -14.05 -3.92 4.66
N SER A 225 -15.05 -4.26 5.47
CA SER A 225 -16.31 -4.83 4.97
C SER A 225 -17.31 -3.71 4.70
N ILE A 226 -18.08 -3.85 3.64
CA ILE A 226 -19.09 -2.86 3.21
C ILE A 226 -20.46 -3.51 3.34
N THR A 227 -21.38 -2.83 4.03
CA THR A 227 -22.78 -3.24 4.07
C THR A 227 -23.49 -2.69 2.83
N LEU A 228 -24.03 -3.57 2.01
CA LEU A 228 -24.82 -3.22 0.82
C LEU A 228 -26.22 -2.72 1.24
N GLU A 229 -26.90 -2.01 0.36
CA GLU A 229 -28.30 -1.55 0.56
C GLU A 229 -29.26 -2.71 0.88
N SER A 230 -28.95 -3.90 0.44
CA SER A 230 -29.68 -5.14 0.74
C SER A 230 -29.47 -5.67 2.17
N GLY A 231 -28.64 -5.04 2.99
CA GLY A 231 -28.27 -5.50 4.33
C GLY A 231 -27.18 -6.59 4.34
N VAL A 232 -26.80 -7.12 3.17
CA VAL A 232 -25.73 -8.13 3.08
C VAL A 232 -24.37 -7.45 3.19
N ARG A 233 -23.47 -7.98 4.01
CA ARG A 233 -22.09 -7.52 4.11
C ARG A 233 -21.25 -8.12 2.98
N SER A 234 -20.52 -7.27 2.28
CA SER A 234 -19.50 -7.65 1.31
C SER A 234 -18.12 -7.53 1.98
N GLU A 235 -17.43 -8.65 2.07
CA GLU A 235 -16.11 -8.71 2.67
C GLU A 235 -15.02 -8.55 1.62
N ASP A 236 -13.87 -8.07 2.05
CA ASP A 236 -12.70 -7.89 1.21
C ASP A 236 -12.04 -9.22 0.80
N ASP A 237 -11.40 -9.26 -0.36
CA ASP A 237 -10.71 -10.44 -0.89
C ASP A 237 -9.64 -10.97 0.09
N LEU A 238 -8.94 -10.08 0.82
CA LEU A 238 -7.97 -10.49 1.85
C LEU A 238 -8.65 -11.19 3.03
N SER A 239 -9.83 -10.72 3.46
CA SER A 239 -10.59 -11.36 4.53
C SER A 239 -11.01 -12.76 4.15
N HIS A 240 -11.50 -12.98 2.92
CA HIS A 240 -11.81 -14.33 2.42
C HIS A 240 -10.59 -15.25 2.46
N LYS A 241 -9.41 -14.78 2.05
CA LYS A 241 -8.19 -15.59 2.09
C LYS A 241 -7.74 -15.90 3.51
N LEU A 242 -7.90 -14.98 4.46
CA LEU A 242 -7.59 -15.20 5.87
C LEU A 242 -8.54 -16.25 6.49
N ILE A 243 -9.83 -16.22 6.13
CA ILE A 243 -10.80 -17.24 6.53
C ILE A 243 -10.34 -18.63 6.07
N ASP A 244 -9.96 -18.75 4.81
CA ASP A 244 -9.46 -20.01 4.26
C ASP A 244 -8.22 -20.51 5.02
N ILE A 245 -7.26 -19.61 5.28
CA ILE A 245 -6.02 -19.94 6.02
C ILE A 245 -6.35 -20.44 7.42
N ILE A 246 -7.24 -19.76 8.16
CA ILE A 246 -7.59 -20.18 9.54
C ILE A 246 -8.28 -21.54 9.54
N ARG A 247 -9.25 -21.77 8.64
CA ARG A 247 -9.97 -23.04 8.55
C ARG A 247 -9.05 -24.21 8.26
N ILE A 248 -8.13 -24.06 7.32
CA ILE A 248 -7.15 -25.12 7.01
C ILE A 248 -6.14 -25.29 8.14
N ASN A 249 -5.70 -24.20 8.75
CA ASN A 249 -4.78 -24.24 9.87
C ASN A 249 -5.38 -24.97 11.09
N GLN A 250 -6.66 -24.73 11.38
CA GLN A 250 -7.39 -25.43 12.43
C GLN A 250 -7.50 -26.93 12.12
N ARG A 251 -7.94 -27.28 10.91
CA ARG A 251 -8.01 -28.69 10.47
C ARG A 251 -6.67 -29.39 10.55
N LEU A 252 -5.61 -28.71 10.14
CA LEU A 252 -4.26 -29.28 10.23
C LEU A 252 -3.86 -29.53 11.68
N ARG A 253 -4.16 -28.59 12.60
CA ARG A 253 -3.88 -28.75 14.05
C ARG A 253 -4.67 -29.91 14.64
N GLU A 254 -5.97 -30.00 14.38
CA GLU A 254 -6.83 -31.08 14.83
C GLU A 254 -6.34 -32.45 14.35
N ASN A 255 -5.90 -32.57 13.09
CA ASN A 255 -5.35 -33.81 12.55
C ASN A 255 -3.98 -34.16 13.12
N LEU A 256 -3.15 -33.17 13.43
CA LEU A 256 -1.88 -33.38 14.13
C LEU A 256 -2.11 -33.91 15.57
N ASP A 257 -3.04 -33.28 16.30
CA ASP A 257 -3.38 -33.66 17.68
C ASP A 257 -4.07 -35.03 17.76
N ALA A 258 -4.86 -35.37 16.73
CA ALA A 258 -5.51 -36.67 16.60
C ALA A 258 -4.58 -37.81 16.12
N GLY A 259 -3.31 -37.49 15.75
CA GLY A 259 -2.37 -38.51 15.23
C GLY A 259 -2.77 -39.08 13.88
N ALA A 260 -3.35 -38.25 12.99
CA ALA A 260 -3.79 -38.67 11.67
C ALA A 260 -2.64 -39.21 10.79
N PRO A 261 -2.92 -40.04 9.78
CA PRO A 261 -1.92 -40.55 8.86
C PRO A 261 -1.12 -39.42 8.20
N GLN A 262 0.20 -39.65 8.04
CA GLN A 262 1.14 -38.63 7.51
C GLN A 262 0.69 -38.05 6.16
N LEU A 263 0.12 -38.91 5.30
CA LEU A 263 -0.38 -38.44 3.98
C LEU A 263 -1.44 -37.34 4.10
N ILE A 264 -2.39 -37.48 5.03
CA ILE A 264 -3.45 -36.47 5.26
C ILE A 264 -2.84 -35.19 5.83
N VAL A 265 -1.87 -35.32 6.74
CA VAL A 265 -1.17 -34.14 7.30
C VAL A 265 -0.38 -33.41 6.22
N GLU A 266 0.29 -34.13 5.33
CA GLU A 266 1.03 -33.53 4.21
C GLU A 266 0.10 -32.83 3.21
N ASP A 267 -1.02 -33.43 2.85
CA ASP A 267 -2.03 -32.82 1.96
C ASP A 267 -2.60 -31.52 2.55
N LEU A 268 -2.95 -31.53 3.84
CA LEU A 268 -3.44 -30.32 4.53
C LEU A 268 -2.34 -29.25 4.66
N TRP A 269 -1.09 -29.65 4.89
CA TRP A 269 0.04 -28.73 4.94
C TRP A 269 0.32 -28.09 3.57
N GLU A 270 0.22 -28.86 2.49
CA GLU A 270 0.33 -28.36 1.13
C GLU A 270 -0.81 -27.39 0.77
N LEU A 271 -2.03 -27.69 1.22
CA LEU A 271 -3.18 -26.80 1.07
C LEU A 271 -2.99 -25.50 1.87
N LEU A 272 -2.44 -25.56 3.10
CA LEU A 272 -2.08 -24.38 3.88
C LEU A 272 -1.02 -23.54 3.14
N GLN A 273 0.01 -24.17 2.59
CA GLN A 273 1.05 -23.53 1.78
C GLN A 273 0.42 -22.82 0.57
N TYR A 274 -0.51 -23.48 -0.14
CA TYR A 274 -1.24 -22.89 -1.26
C TYR A 274 -2.03 -21.64 -0.84
N HIS A 275 -2.82 -21.71 0.25
CA HIS A 275 -3.61 -20.56 0.70
C HIS A 275 -2.74 -19.39 1.13
N CYS A 276 -1.62 -19.63 1.81
CA CYS A 276 -0.69 -18.57 2.18
C CYS A 276 0.04 -18.00 0.96
N THR A 277 0.47 -18.83 0.02
CA THR A 277 1.09 -18.37 -1.24
C THR A 277 0.13 -17.45 -2.01
N THR A 278 -1.12 -17.86 -2.20
CA THR A 278 -2.12 -17.06 -2.91
C THR A 278 -2.61 -15.84 -2.11
N TYR A 279 -2.43 -15.82 -0.80
CA TYR A 279 -2.65 -14.63 0.03
C TYR A 279 -1.59 -13.54 -0.22
N PHE A 280 -0.33 -13.93 -0.37
CA PHE A 280 0.74 -12.99 -0.71
C PHE A 280 0.69 -12.58 -2.19
N ASP A 281 0.68 -13.53 -3.10
CA ASP A 281 0.61 -13.27 -4.54
C ASP A 281 -0.28 -14.30 -5.26
N ASN A 282 -1.44 -13.85 -5.71
CA ASN A 282 -2.40 -14.68 -6.47
C ASN A 282 -2.04 -14.84 -7.97
N GLY A 283 -0.93 -14.28 -8.41
CA GLY A 283 -0.44 -14.35 -9.79
C GLY A 283 0.82 -15.20 -9.96
N VAL A 284 1.14 -16.07 -9.01
CA VAL A 284 2.33 -16.91 -9.04
C VAL A 284 2.18 -18.01 -10.10
N SER A 285 3.20 -18.19 -10.93
CA SER A 285 3.23 -19.25 -11.95
C SER A 285 3.38 -20.62 -11.31
N GLY A 286 2.63 -21.60 -11.80
CA GLY A 286 2.71 -23.01 -11.39
C GLY A 286 1.59 -23.46 -10.46
N ILE A 287 0.74 -22.54 -10.00
CA ILE A 287 -0.46 -22.85 -9.19
C ILE A 287 -1.68 -22.14 -9.77
N PRO A 288 -2.89 -22.73 -9.64
CA PRO A 288 -4.12 -22.08 -10.07
C PRO A 288 -4.41 -20.85 -9.18
N PRO A 289 -4.81 -19.72 -9.77
CA PRO A 289 -5.17 -18.54 -8.99
C PRO A 289 -6.46 -18.78 -8.19
N ALA A 290 -6.50 -18.29 -6.95
CA ALA A 290 -7.69 -18.28 -6.14
C ALA A 290 -8.74 -17.33 -6.75
N ARG A 291 -10.00 -17.78 -6.83
CA ARG A 291 -11.11 -17.06 -7.47
C ARG A 291 -12.27 -16.87 -6.50
N HIS A 292 -12.97 -15.76 -6.67
CA HIS A 292 -14.27 -15.54 -6.04
C HIS A 292 -15.34 -16.43 -6.70
N ARG A 293 -16.50 -16.61 -6.05
CA ARG A 293 -17.65 -17.38 -6.59
C ARG A 293 -18.11 -16.90 -7.98
N SER A 294 -17.90 -15.60 -8.29
CA SER A 294 -18.18 -15.01 -9.60
C SER A 294 -17.14 -15.35 -10.69
N GLY A 295 -16.13 -16.16 -10.39
CA GLY A 295 -15.03 -16.49 -11.32
C GLY A 295 -13.91 -15.45 -11.40
N ARG A 296 -14.08 -14.26 -10.82
CA ARG A 296 -13.04 -13.21 -10.75
C ARG A 296 -11.87 -13.67 -9.88
N ALA A 297 -10.63 -13.47 -10.34
CA ALA A 297 -9.45 -13.71 -9.52
C ALA A 297 -9.41 -12.76 -8.31
N LEU A 298 -9.07 -13.29 -7.13
CA LEU A 298 -8.95 -12.49 -5.91
C LEU A 298 -7.75 -11.54 -6.01
N ARG A 299 -7.96 -10.32 -5.52
CA ARG A 299 -6.93 -9.28 -5.46
C ARG A 299 -6.26 -9.30 -4.08
N THR A 300 -5.09 -9.95 -4.02
CA THR A 300 -4.34 -10.15 -2.78
C THR A 300 -3.20 -9.13 -2.62
N LEU A 301 -2.30 -9.31 -1.65
CA LEU A 301 -1.33 -8.27 -1.27
C LEU A 301 -0.48 -7.77 -2.44
N ALA A 302 0.13 -8.68 -3.21
CA ALA A 302 0.97 -8.30 -4.34
C ALA A 302 0.18 -7.56 -5.43
N GLN A 303 -1.06 -7.99 -5.74
CA GLN A 303 -1.93 -7.35 -6.72
C GLN A 303 -2.38 -5.94 -6.27
N ARG A 304 -2.43 -5.68 -4.96
CA ARG A 304 -2.72 -4.33 -4.43
C ARG A 304 -1.56 -3.36 -4.58
N LEU A 305 -0.34 -3.86 -4.65
CA LEU A 305 0.87 -3.04 -4.75
C LEU A 305 1.33 -2.84 -6.18
N LYS A 306 1.38 -3.94 -6.97
CA LYS A 306 1.93 -3.95 -8.32
C LYS A 306 0.89 -3.64 -9.41
N GLY A 307 1.36 -3.25 -10.59
CA GLY A 307 0.54 -3.02 -11.78
C GLY A 307 -0.04 -1.61 -11.88
N LYS A 308 -0.84 -1.38 -12.95
CA LYS A 308 -1.43 -0.08 -13.29
C LYS A 308 -2.39 0.43 -12.21
N GLU A 309 -3.15 -0.48 -11.62
CA GLU A 309 -4.16 -0.18 -10.58
C GLU A 309 -3.61 -0.39 -9.16
N GLY A 310 -2.31 -0.71 -9.04
CA GLY A 310 -1.65 -0.91 -7.75
C GLY A 310 -1.39 0.38 -7.00
N ARG A 311 -1.06 0.26 -5.72
CA ARG A 311 -0.86 1.39 -4.82
C ARG A 311 0.22 2.36 -5.31
N PHE A 312 1.31 1.86 -5.88
CA PHE A 312 2.40 2.71 -6.34
C PHE A 312 1.98 3.60 -7.53
N ARG A 313 1.35 3.02 -8.56
CA ARG A 313 1.03 3.76 -9.79
C ARG A 313 -0.25 4.58 -9.71
N SER A 314 -1.29 4.13 -8.98
CA SER A 314 -2.59 4.79 -8.97
C SER A 314 -2.92 5.58 -7.70
N ASN A 315 -2.09 5.49 -6.64
CA ASN A 315 -2.33 6.22 -5.39
C ASN A 315 -1.13 7.01 -4.86
N LEU A 316 0.12 6.64 -5.23
CA LEU A 316 1.33 7.33 -4.77
C LEU A 316 1.96 8.19 -5.87
N SER A 317 2.30 7.60 -7.04
CA SER A 317 2.84 8.37 -8.16
C SER A 317 1.81 9.29 -8.81
N GLY A 318 0.56 8.84 -8.91
CA GLY A 318 -0.57 9.62 -9.38
C GLY A 318 -1.80 9.29 -8.54
N LYS A 319 -2.58 10.30 -8.16
CA LYS A 319 -3.81 10.16 -7.38
C LYS A 319 -4.88 11.12 -7.90
N ARG A 320 -6.14 10.83 -7.58
CA ARG A 320 -7.24 11.76 -7.84
C ARG A 320 -7.08 12.97 -6.92
N VAL A 321 -7.33 14.16 -7.46
CA VAL A 321 -7.15 15.42 -6.75
C VAL A 321 -8.48 16.16 -6.67
N ASP A 322 -8.64 16.90 -5.57
CA ASP A 322 -9.76 17.81 -5.36
C ASP A 322 -9.55 19.12 -6.14
N PHE A 323 -10.54 19.99 -6.15
CA PHE A 323 -10.52 21.28 -6.86
C PHE A 323 -10.24 21.14 -8.35
N SER A 324 -10.80 20.10 -8.94
CA SER A 324 -10.72 19.84 -10.38
C SER A 324 -12.10 19.64 -10.98
N ALA A 325 -12.25 19.99 -12.25
CA ALA A 325 -13.46 19.77 -13.03
C ALA A 325 -13.11 19.17 -14.39
N ARG A 326 -14.09 18.49 -15.01
CA ARG A 326 -13.97 17.94 -16.34
C ARG A 326 -15.28 18.11 -17.09
N THR A 327 -15.21 18.64 -18.30
CA THR A 327 -16.35 18.71 -19.21
C THR A 327 -15.88 18.80 -20.66
N VAL A 328 -16.82 18.70 -21.56
CA VAL A 328 -16.60 18.85 -23.01
C VAL A 328 -16.17 20.30 -23.33
N ILE A 329 -15.32 20.44 -24.34
CA ILE A 329 -14.88 21.74 -24.85
C ILE A 329 -15.68 22.18 -26.04
N SER A 330 -15.82 23.51 -26.19
CA SER A 330 -16.46 24.15 -27.35
C SER A 330 -15.69 25.40 -27.74
N PRO A 331 -15.67 25.79 -29.02
CA PRO A 331 -14.94 26.97 -29.47
C PRO A 331 -15.67 28.26 -29.07
N ASP A 332 -14.89 29.30 -28.78
CA ASP A 332 -15.38 30.64 -28.62
C ASP A 332 -14.35 31.66 -29.19
N PRO A 333 -14.62 32.29 -30.33
CA PRO A 333 -13.70 33.22 -30.95
C PRO A 333 -13.56 34.56 -30.20
N ASN A 334 -14.47 34.86 -29.26
CA ASN A 334 -14.44 36.11 -28.50
C ASN A 334 -13.52 36.03 -27.26
N LEU A 335 -12.99 34.84 -26.94
CA LEU A 335 -12.05 34.68 -25.86
C LEU A 335 -10.63 35.00 -26.30
N SER A 336 -9.90 35.68 -25.45
CA SER A 336 -8.46 35.86 -25.60
C SER A 336 -7.72 34.52 -25.48
N MET A 337 -6.49 34.50 -25.98
CA MET A 337 -5.66 33.25 -25.94
C MET A 337 -5.34 32.81 -24.53
N ASN A 338 -5.27 33.71 -23.57
CA ASN A 338 -5.02 33.46 -22.16
C ASN A 338 -6.28 33.22 -21.32
N GLU A 339 -7.47 33.29 -21.91
CA GLU A 339 -8.74 33.08 -21.20
C GLU A 339 -9.32 31.68 -21.43
N VAL A 340 -10.04 31.18 -20.45
CA VAL A 340 -10.87 29.98 -20.54
C VAL A 340 -12.28 30.29 -20.03
N GLY A 341 -13.28 29.90 -20.80
CA GLY A 341 -14.68 30.02 -20.38
C GLY A 341 -15.08 28.87 -19.48
N VAL A 342 -15.52 29.18 -18.28
CA VAL A 342 -15.94 28.19 -17.27
C VAL A 342 -17.45 28.29 -17.03
N PRO A 343 -18.19 27.18 -17.06
CA PRO A 343 -19.60 27.18 -16.71
C PRO A 343 -19.87 27.69 -15.29
N GLU A 344 -20.90 28.51 -15.14
CA GLU A 344 -21.30 29.07 -13.83
C GLU A 344 -21.56 27.96 -12.79
N GLN A 345 -22.14 26.83 -13.20
CA GLN A 345 -22.37 25.68 -12.30
C GLN A 345 -21.07 25.12 -11.73
N ILE A 346 -20.02 25.04 -12.55
CA ILE A 346 -18.69 24.59 -12.11
C ILE A 346 -18.06 25.66 -11.22
N ALA A 347 -18.18 26.93 -11.60
CA ALA A 347 -17.63 28.03 -10.82
C ALA A 347 -18.26 28.18 -9.42
N LYS A 348 -19.50 27.74 -9.21
CA LYS A 348 -20.15 27.67 -7.88
C LYS A 348 -19.63 26.53 -7.00
N ILE A 349 -19.16 25.45 -7.61
CA ILE A 349 -18.69 24.27 -6.86
C ILE A 349 -17.22 24.41 -6.50
N LEU A 350 -16.40 24.85 -7.47
CA LEU A 350 -14.97 25.07 -7.26
C LEU A 350 -14.75 26.36 -6.48
N THR A 351 -13.90 26.26 -5.45
CA THR A 351 -13.64 27.39 -4.55
C THR A 351 -12.16 27.73 -4.49
N ILE A 352 -11.90 29.01 -4.21
CA ILE A 352 -10.58 29.52 -3.91
C ILE A 352 -10.59 30.07 -2.49
N PRO A 353 -9.65 29.65 -1.61
CA PRO A 353 -9.55 30.22 -0.28
C PRO A 353 -8.96 31.64 -0.35
N GLN A 354 -9.66 32.59 0.20
CA GLN A 354 -9.22 33.97 0.30
C GLN A 354 -9.20 34.41 1.76
N ARG A 355 -8.04 34.88 2.21
CA ARG A 355 -7.88 35.37 3.58
C ARG A 355 -8.51 36.76 3.72
N ILE A 356 -9.24 36.96 4.80
CA ILE A 356 -9.86 38.26 5.14
C ILE A 356 -8.79 39.14 5.74
N THR A 357 -8.72 40.34 5.16
CA THR A 357 -7.87 41.45 5.60
C THR A 357 -8.76 42.70 5.79
N GLU A 358 -8.22 43.73 6.42
CA GLU A 358 -8.92 44.98 6.61
C GLU A 358 -9.39 45.65 5.30
N TRP A 359 -8.68 45.37 4.21
CA TRP A 359 -8.97 45.93 2.89
C TRP A 359 -10.11 45.26 2.13
N ASN A 360 -10.29 43.97 2.30
CA ASN A 360 -11.23 43.17 1.54
C ASN A 360 -12.45 42.69 2.32
N ILE A 361 -12.58 43.12 3.59
CA ILE A 361 -13.59 42.58 4.51
C ILE A 361 -15.01 42.90 4.03
N GLU A 362 -15.27 44.10 3.47
CA GLU A 362 -16.59 44.47 3.03
C GLU A 362 -17.03 43.69 1.77
N GLU A 363 -16.12 43.52 0.82
CA GLU A 363 -16.38 42.71 -0.38
C GLU A 363 -16.67 41.26 -0.01
N LEU A 364 -15.86 40.68 0.89
CA LEU A 364 -16.04 39.29 1.34
C LEU A 364 -17.29 39.09 2.20
N LYS A 365 -17.72 40.08 2.98
CA LYS A 365 -19.03 40.07 3.67
C LYS A 365 -20.18 39.95 2.70
N ASP A 366 -20.15 40.71 1.59
CA ASP A 366 -21.17 40.65 0.54
C ASP A 366 -21.21 39.25 -0.10
N LEU A 367 -20.07 38.62 -0.33
CA LEU A 367 -19.99 37.23 -0.86
C LEU A 367 -20.60 36.21 0.13
N VAL A 368 -20.36 36.39 1.44
CA VAL A 368 -20.93 35.53 2.48
C VAL A 368 -22.45 35.69 2.56
N ILE A 369 -22.98 36.90 2.42
CA ILE A 369 -24.41 37.15 2.42
C ILE A 369 -25.08 36.50 1.20
N ARG A 370 -24.46 36.60 0.01
CA ARG A 370 -24.94 35.94 -1.22
C ARG A 370 -24.93 34.41 -1.08
N GLY A 371 -23.92 33.88 -0.39
CA GLY A 371 -23.77 32.44 -0.11
C GLY A 371 -23.56 31.58 -1.35
N PRO A 372 -23.87 30.26 -1.27
CA PRO A 372 -23.61 29.29 -2.35
C PRO A 372 -24.60 29.36 -3.50
N ASP A 373 -25.78 30.02 -3.33
CA ASP A 373 -26.86 29.94 -4.31
C ASP A 373 -26.65 30.90 -5.50
N ARG A 374 -26.02 32.03 -5.25
CA ARG A 374 -25.77 33.08 -6.26
C ARG A 374 -24.30 33.22 -6.58
N HIS A 375 -23.95 33.31 -7.85
CA HIS A 375 -22.60 33.64 -8.31
C HIS A 375 -22.49 35.16 -8.57
N PRO A 376 -21.40 35.82 -8.14
CA PRO A 376 -20.33 35.37 -7.25
C PRO A 376 -20.81 35.26 -5.79
N GLY A 377 -20.34 34.23 -5.10
CA GLY A 377 -20.68 33.94 -3.70
C GLY A 377 -19.60 33.13 -3.02
N CYS A 378 -19.91 32.48 -1.92
CA CYS A 378 -19.00 31.56 -1.20
C CYS A 378 -19.72 30.36 -0.59
N ASN A 379 -18.97 29.28 -0.44
CA ASN A 379 -19.50 28.02 0.11
C ASN A 379 -19.16 27.84 1.59
N TYR A 380 -17.97 28.23 2.01
CA TYR A 380 -17.48 27.96 3.36
C TYR A 380 -16.76 29.17 3.96
N LEU A 381 -16.90 29.29 5.28
CA LEU A 381 -16.13 30.22 6.10
C LEU A 381 -15.31 29.43 7.09
N ILE A 382 -14.00 29.64 7.14
CA ILE A 382 -13.09 29.03 8.10
C ILE A 382 -12.66 30.09 9.10
N ARG A 383 -12.91 29.81 10.38
CA ARG A 383 -12.52 30.71 11.50
C ARG A 383 -11.05 30.49 11.85
N THR A 384 -10.49 31.39 12.66
CA THR A 384 -9.12 31.30 13.17
C THR A 384 -8.89 30.07 14.07
N ASP A 385 -9.96 29.55 14.68
CA ASP A 385 -9.94 28.31 15.48
C ASP A 385 -9.93 27.03 14.61
N GLY A 386 -9.93 27.17 13.27
CA GLY A 386 -9.96 26.06 12.33
C GLY A 386 -11.34 25.46 12.06
N ARG A 387 -12.39 25.98 12.68
CA ARG A 387 -13.76 25.52 12.42
C ARG A 387 -14.24 25.98 11.06
N ARG A 388 -14.71 25.04 10.24
CA ARG A 388 -15.29 25.28 8.92
C ARG A 388 -16.80 25.34 9.02
N VAL A 389 -17.38 26.46 8.65
CA VAL A 389 -18.83 26.71 8.63
C VAL A 389 -19.32 26.57 7.19
N ASP A 390 -20.26 25.65 6.95
CA ASP A 390 -20.89 25.45 5.65
C ASP A 390 -22.12 26.35 5.53
N LEU A 391 -22.05 27.29 4.59
CA LEU A 391 -23.10 28.29 4.38
C LEU A 391 -24.37 27.74 3.74
N ARG A 392 -24.36 26.52 3.24
CA ARG A 392 -25.55 25.83 2.70
C ARG A 392 -26.58 25.53 3.79
N PHE A 393 -26.11 25.27 5.02
CA PHE A 393 -26.96 24.89 6.16
C PHE A 393 -27.29 26.06 7.08
N VAL A 394 -26.82 27.26 6.78
CA VAL A 394 -27.07 28.47 7.58
C VAL A 394 -28.35 29.14 7.10
N LYS A 395 -29.30 29.34 8.02
CA LYS A 395 -30.58 30.00 7.73
C LYS A 395 -30.44 31.51 7.53
N ASP A 396 -29.66 32.16 8.40
CA ASP A 396 -29.40 33.58 8.33
C ASP A 396 -27.91 33.87 8.20
N ARG A 397 -27.49 34.24 6.99
CA ARG A 397 -26.10 34.48 6.64
C ARG A 397 -25.62 35.87 7.03
N SER A 398 -26.55 36.81 7.27
CA SER A 398 -26.19 38.18 7.69
C SER A 398 -25.56 38.15 9.09
N ILE A 399 -26.08 37.34 10.01
CA ILE A 399 -25.52 37.19 11.35
C ILE A 399 -24.06 36.69 11.27
N ILE A 400 -23.78 35.73 10.36
CA ILE A 400 -22.41 35.25 10.19
C ILE A 400 -21.51 36.32 9.56
N ALA A 401 -22.02 37.06 8.60
CA ALA A 401 -21.28 38.15 7.97
C ALA A 401 -20.85 39.24 8.98
N ASP A 402 -21.69 39.48 10.00
CA ASP A 402 -21.38 40.46 11.06
C ASP A 402 -20.30 39.94 12.02
N THR A 403 -20.14 38.63 12.14
CA THR A 403 -19.10 38.00 13.00
C THR A 403 -17.74 37.84 12.31
N ILE A 404 -17.60 38.30 11.10
CA ILE A 404 -16.36 38.17 10.31
C ILE A 404 -15.29 39.13 10.85
N GLU A 405 -14.13 38.55 11.15
CA GLU A 405 -12.94 39.27 11.61
C GLU A 405 -11.75 39.04 10.67
N PRO A 406 -10.79 39.99 10.62
CA PRO A 406 -9.55 39.78 9.89
C PRO A 406 -8.84 38.52 10.34
N GLY A 407 -8.33 37.73 9.40
CA GLY A 407 -7.68 36.43 9.67
C GLY A 407 -8.56 35.21 9.38
N PHE A 408 -9.86 35.35 9.24
CA PHE A 408 -10.72 34.28 8.74
C PHE A 408 -10.41 34.01 7.25
N ILE A 409 -10.79 32.82 6.76
CA ILE A 409 -10.64 32.44 5.37
C ILE A 409 -12.03 32.16 4.78
N VAL A 410 -12.34 32.80 3.65
CA VAL A 410 -13.55 32.57 2.88
C VAL A 410 -13.20 31.69 1.68
N GLU A 411 -13.88 30.58 1.51
CA GLU A 411 -13.82 29.78 0.28
C GLU A 411 -14.84 30.34 -0.71
N ARG A 412 -14.41 31.33 -1.48
CA ARG A 412 -15.25 32.00 -2.49
C ARG A 412 -15.36 31.18 -3.78
N HIS A 413 -16.41 31.38 -4.51
CA HIS A 413 -16.57 30.86 -5.87
C HIS A 413 -15.44 31.33 -6.80
N LEU A 414 -15.19 30.55 -7.84
CA LEU A 414 -14.30 30.92 -8.92
C LEU A 414 -14.85 32.16 -9.59
N ALA A 415 -14.02 33.19 -9.77
CA ALA A 415 -14.40 34.47 -10.32
C ALA A 415 -13.62 34.79 -11.61
N ASN A 416 -14.07 35.81 -12.34
CA ASN A 416 -13.35 36.27 -13.53
C ASN A 416 -11.94 36.79 -13.16
N GLY A 417 -10.93 36.39 -13.92
CA GLY A 417 -9.54 36.76 -13.70
C GLY A 417 -8.78 35.83 -12.76
N ASP A 418 -9.43 34.80 -12.18
CA ASP A 418 -8.74 33.79 -11.43
C ASP A 418 -7.88 32.94 -12.36
N ILE A 419 -6.68 32.55 -11.87
CA ILE A 419 -5.76 31.73 -12.64
C ILE A 419 -6.05 30.25 -12.36
N VAL A 420 -6.19 29.46 -13.42
CA VAL A 420 -6.43 28.03 -13.39
C VAL A 420 -5.50 27.31 -14.33
N LEU A 421 -5.24 26.03 -14.05
CA LEU A 421 -4.52 25.16 -14.98
C LEU A 421 -5.54 24.40 -15.82
N PHE A 422 -5.35 24.44 -17.13
CA PHE A 422 -6.20 23.76 -18.09
C PHE A 422 -5.40 22.69 -18.82
N ASN A 423 -5.92 21.46 -18.92
CA ASN A 423 -5.19 20.30 -19.40
C ASN A 423 -6.04 19.41 -20.29
N ARG A 424 -5.44 18.85 -21.35
CA ARG A 424 -5.98 17.76 -22.14
C ARG A 424 -5.08 16.53 -22.04
N GLN A 425 -5.66 15.39 -21.77
CA GLN A 425 -4.98 14.08 -21.80
C GLN A 425 -5.16 13.42 -23.18
N PRO A 426 -4.13 12.71 -23.71
CA PRO A 426 -2.81 12.46 -23.11
C PRO A 426 -1.89 13.68 -23.18
N SER A 427 -1.22 13.98 -22.06
CA SER A 427 -0.28 15.11 -21.96
C SER A 427 1.10 14.69 -22.45
N LEU A 428 1.36 14.83 -23.76
CA LEU A 428 2.58 14.37 -24.40
C LEU A 428 3.76 15.33 -24.26
N HIS A 429 3.49 16.61 -24.01
CA HIS A 429 4.48 17.67 -23.82
C HIS A 429 3.98 18.68 -22.78
N ARG A 430 4.87 19.59 -22.33
CA ARG A 430 4.54 20.56 -21.27
C ARG A 430 3.41 21.52 -21.64
N MET A 431 3.21 21.83 -22.92
CA MET A 431 2.14 22.72 -23.39
C MET A 431 0.75 22.06 -23.40
N SER A 432 0.65 20.77 -23.12
CA SER A 432 -0.65 20.10 -22.90
C SER A 432 -1.29 20.49 -21.56
N ILE A 433 -0.58 21.25 -20.72
CA ILE A 433 -1.09 21.89 -19.51
C ILE A 433 -0.63 23.35 -19.51
N MET A 434 -1.56 24.27 -19.47
CA MET A 434 -1.27 25.72 -19.49
C MET A 434 -2.16 26.46 -18.49
N ALA A 435 -1.67 27.61 -18.00
CA ALA A 435 -2.43 28.48 -17.14
C ALA A 435 -3.31 29.41 -18.00
N HIS A 436 -4.55 29.59 -17.59
CA HIS A 436 -5.51 30.48 -18.18
C HIS A 436 -6.22 31.33 -17.12
N GLU A 437 -6.70 32.52 -17.53
CA GLU A 437 -7.59 33.33 -16.73
C GLU A 437 -9.04 32.89 -16.93
N VAL A 438 -9.77 32.77 -15.84
CA VAL A 438 -11.16 32.33 -15.85
C VAL A 438 -12.07 33.42 -16.35
N ARG A 439 -13.00 33.08 -17.24
CA ARG A 439 -14.17 33.86 -17.59
C ARG A 439 -15.42 33.03 -17.36
N VAL A 440 -16.21 33.40 -16.37
CA VAL A 440 -17.43 32.66 -16.01
C VAL A 440 -18.53 32.96 -17.02
N MET A 441 -19.15 31.91 -17.54
CA MET A 441 -20.16 32.01 -18.62
C MET A 441 -21.39 31.13 -18.31
N PRO A 442 -22.57 31.46 -18.81
CA PRO A 442 -23.83 30.76 -18.58
C PRO A 442 -23.97 29.47 -19.43
N TYR A 443 -22.88 28.93 -19.94
CA TYR A 443 -22.86 27.68 -20.73
C TYR A 443 -22.62 26.45 -19.88
N ARG A 444 -22.70 25.26 -20.50
CA ARG A 444 -22.44 23.98 -19.82
C ARG A 444 -21.10 23.35 -20.18
N THR A 445 -20.41 23.88 -21.21
CA THR A 445 -19.13 23.37 -21.70
C THR A 445 -18.02 24.39 -21.43
N PHE A 446 -16.78 23.90 -21.31
CA PHE A 446 -15.63 24.81 -21.32
C PHE A 446 -15.51 25.47 -22.66
N ARG A 447 -15.13 26.73 -22.66
CA ARG A 447 -14.89 27.53 -23.86
C ARG A 447 -13.42 27.90 -23.97
N LEU A 448 -12.85 27.75 -25.13
CA LEU A 448 -11.46 28.12 -25.38
C LEU A 448 -11.30 28.77 -26.76
N SER A 449 -10.24 29.57 -26.86
CA SER A 449 -9.85 30.20 -28.12
C SER A 449 -9.30 29.14 -29.08
N LEU A 450 -9.61 29.28 -30.37
CA LEU A 450 -9.10 28.38 -31.42
C LEU A 450 -7.57 28.36 -31.52
N TYR A 451 -6.90 29.44 -31.11
CA TYR A 451 -5.43 29.54 -31.16
C TYR A 451 -4.71 28.61 -30.21
N VAL A 452 -5.37 28.11 -29.17
CA VAL A 452 -4.77 27.18 -28.21
C VAL A 452 -5.07 25.70 -28.53
N CYS A 453 -5.87 25.41 -29.55
CA CYS A 453 -6.14 24.04 -29.96
C CYS A 453 -4.88 23.24 -30.37
N PRO A 454 -3.94 23.79 -31.16
CA PRO A 454 -2.74 23.05 -31.56
C PRO A 454 -1.86 22.60 -30.39
N PRO A 455 -1.50 23.41 -29.37
CA PRO A 455 -0.72 22.95 -28.23
C PRO A 455 -1.43 21.91 -27.38
N TYR A 456 -2.76 21.96 -27.27
CA TYR A 456 -3.53 20.90 -26.59
C TYR A 456 -3.79 19.66 -27.46
N ASN A 457 -3.53 19.75 -28.76
CA ASN A 457 -3.95 18.77 -29.77
C ASN A 457 -5.45 18.44 -29.60
N ALA A 458 -6.27 19.49 -29.44
CA ALA A 458 -7.68 19.39 -29.16
C ALA A 458 -8.52 19.74 -30.40
N ASP A 459 -9.62 19.01 -30.56
CA ASP A 459 -10.67 19.28 -31.52
C ASP A 459 -12.04 19.33 -30.82
N PHE A 460 -13.07 19.71 -31.52
CA PHE A 460 -14.41 19.93 -30.95
C PHE A 460 -15.40 18.83 -31.37
N ASP A 461 -14.90 17.62 -31.55
CA ASP A 461 -15.70 16.43 -31.90
C ASP A 461 -16.26 15.69 -30.70
N GLY A 462 -16.14 16.25 -29.50
CA GLY A 462 -16.55 15.64 -28.22
C GLY A 462 -15.42 15.52 -27.21
N ASP A 463 -14.27 16.12 -27.49
CA ASP A 463 -13.13 16.16 -26.56
C ASP A 463 -13.52 16.76 -25.22
N GLU A 464 -12.99 16.15 -24.17
CA GLU A 464 -13.11 16.62 -22.78
C GLU A 464 -11.75 17.11 -22.27
N MET A 465 -11.76 18.18 -21.50
CA MET A 465 -10.57 18.71 -20.87
C MET A 465 -10.76 18.87 -19.35
N ASN A 466 -9.64 18.91 -18.64
CA ASN A 466 -9.60 19.02 -17.19
C ASN A 466 -9.18 20.43 -16.79
N LEU A 467 -9.83 20.96 -15.75
CA LEU A 467 -9.51 22.23 -15.14
C LEU A 467 -9.09 21.99 -13.69
N HIS A 468 -7.98 22.59 -13.27
CA HIS A 468 -7.46 22.51 -11.91
C HIS A 468 -7.32 23.91 -11.33
N VAL A 469 -7.80 24.08 -10.09
CA VAL A 469 -7.77 25.37 -9.39
C VAL A 469 -6.67 25.37 -8.33
N PRO A 470 -5.59 26.13 -8.49
CA PRO A 470 -4.56 26.28 -7.47
C PRO A 470 -5.16 26.84 -6.16
N GLN A 471 -4.76 26.26 -5.03
CA GLN A 471 -5.32 26.61 -3.72
C GLN A 471 -4.41 27.48 -2.86
N SER A 472 -3.11 27.53 -3.15
CA SER A 472 -2.16 28.39 -2.42
C SER A 472 -1.68 29.53 -3.30
N GLU A 473 -1.35 30.68 -2.69
CA GLU A 473 -0.77 31.84 -3.38
C GLU A 473 0.57 31.48 -4.05
N GLU A 474 1.36 30.62 -3.44
CA GLU A 474 2.61 30.11 -4.00
C GLU A 474 2.37 29.32 -5.30
N SER A 475 1.38 28.44 -5.31
CA SER A 475 1.01 27.68 -6.52
C SER A 475 0.42 28.57 -7.62
N ARG A 476 -0.25 29.65 -7.22
CA ARG A 476 -0.83 30.62 -8.15
C ARG A 476 0.27 31.48 -8.82
N SER A 477 1.29 31.91 -8.08
CA SER A 477 2.44 32.67 -8.60
C SER A 477 3.27 31.86 -9.57
#